data_d1fdbfd0b81b0c62e315deac6a980051
#
_entry.id   d1fdbfd0b81b0c62e315deac6a980051
#
_cell.length_a   1.000
_cell.length_b   1.000
_cell.length_c   1.000
_cell.angle_alpha   90.00
_cell.angle_beta   90.00
_cell.angle_gamma   90.00
#
_symmetry.space_group_name_H-M   'P 1'
#
loop_
_entity.id
_entity.type
_entity.pdbx_description
1 polymer ?
#
loop_
_entity_poly.entity_id
_entity_poly.type
_entity_poly.pdbx_seq_one_letter_code
_entity_poly.pdbx_strand_id
1 'polypeptide(L)'
;MPFIFPRATRLFEVEQSRTNGRDNECSGALQFNKSNKQTHLMKKELYLGLDVHKDCIATAVAEEGRKGEVRDTGVISNDLHAVEKWITRLRQAHGKDVILRACYEAGPCGFGLARRLKQLGVECEVVAPSMTPKRAGDRVKTDRRDARKLARLLRAGELRAVYIPEPTDEAIRDLCRARSDAVDDRRRSRHRLKGFLLRHGYRYQGKSAWSAAHERYLRELVLPHPAMKVILEEYLQGIAAAGERIERCEVGMRALLEKWRLAPAVRALMAFKGFQTVAAMIVVSELGEVDRFAHPRQVMAYLGLVPTENTSNDKRRQGRITKCGNAHARWLLVECAQHYATPPKVSQHLSRRQQGQPAQVRAISWRAQNRLHSRYTRLLGRRLQRNKAMVAIARELCGFIWELLRTQSCYHVQATSV
;
A
#
# COMPACT_ATOMS: atom_id res chain seq x y z
N MET A 1 -16.84 39.86 -9.92
CA MET A 1 -16.34 39.60 -11.28
C MET A 1 -15.98 38.12 -11.40
N PRO A 2 -16.70 37.32 -12.19
CA PRO A 2 -16.43 35.90 -12.41
C PRO A 2 -15.50 35.70 -13.60
N PHE A 3 -14.43 34.95 -13.42
CA PHE A 3 -13.57 34.52 -14.52
C PHE A 3 -14.20 33.29 -15.19
N ILE A 4 -14.55 33.47 -16.44
CA ILE A 4 -15.08 32.49 -17.38
C ILE A 4 -13.89 31.77 -18.03
N PHE A 5 -13.89 30.41 -17.99
CA PHE A 5 -13.00 29.60 -18.83
C PHE A 5 -13.77 29.14 -20.08
N PRO A 6 -13.20 29.24 -21.28
CA PRO A 6 -13.86 28.79 -22.49
C PRO A 6 -13.82 27.26 -22.65
N ARG A 7 -14.96 26.71 -23.06
CA ARG A 7 -15.12 25.34 -23.58
C ARG A 7 -14.49 25.29 -24.99
N ALA A 8 -13.59 24.34 -25.18
CA ALA A 8 -13.16 23.94 -26.53
C ALA A 8 -13.92 22.68 -26.92
N THR A 9 -14.93 22.84 -27.76
CA THR A 9 -15.60 21.79 -28.53
C THR A 9 -14.83 21.64 -29.83
N ARG A 10 -14.34 20.45 -30.17
CA ARG A 10 -13.94 20.11 -31.54
C ARG A 10 -14.74 18.90 -31.98
N LEU A 11 -15.62 19.19 -32.93
CA LEU A 11 -16.30 18.26 -33.84
C LEU A 11 -15.26 17.62 -34.76
N PHE A 12 -15.32 16.32 -34.95
CA PHE A 12 -14.70 15.65 -36.10
C PHE A 12 -15.81 15.40 -37.13
N GLU A 13 -15.75 16.11 -38.22
CA GLU A 13 -16.50 15.83 -39.44
C GLU A 13 -15.84 14.66 -40.18
N VAL A 14 -16.68 13.73 -40.60
CA VAL A 14 -16.33 12.63 -41.52
C VAL A 14 -16.65 13.09 -42.92
N GLU A 15 -15.66 13.32 -43.75
CA GLU A 15 -15.85 13.49 -45.20
C GLU A 15 -15.89 12.14 -45.88
N GLN A 16 -17.04 11.87 -46.48
CA GLN A 16 -17.22 10.82 -47.51
C GLN A 16 -16.96 11.42 -48.87
N SER A 17 -15.92 11.01 -49.57
CA SER A 17 -15.78 11.25 -51.01
C SER A 17 -16.07 9.96 -51.76
N ARG A 18 -17.19 10.01 -52.52
CA ARG A 18 -17.49 9.06 -53.61
C ARG A 18 -16.71 9.50 -54.85
N THR A 19 -16.05 8.57 -55.52
CA THR A 19 -15.79 8.69 -56.94
C THR A 19 -16.01 7.36 -57.62
N ASN A 20 -16.86 7.44 -58.67
CA ASN A 20 -17.19 6.36 -59.62
C ASN A 20 -16.08 6.14 -60.65
N GLY A 21 -15.92 4.91 -61.07
CA GLY A 21 -15.97 4.58 -62.49
C GLY A 21 -14.71 4.15 -63.20
N ARG A 22 -14.78 2.94 -63.64
CA ARG A 22 -14.53 2.37 -64.98
C ARG A 22 -13.53 1.23 -65.06
N ASP A 23 -14.09 0.21 -65.60
CA ASP A 23 -13.50 -1.06 -66.02
C ASP A 23 -12.23 -0.88 -66.89
N ASN A 24 -11.26 -1.76 -66.67
CA ASN A 24 -10.44 -2.33 -67.74
C ASN A 24 -9.85 -3.67 -67.33
N GLU A 25 -10.25 -4.67 -68.08
CA GLU A 25 -9.69 -6.00 -68.07
C GLU A 25 -8.22 -6.00 -68.48
N CYS A 26 -7.37 -6.66 -67.71
CA CYS A 26 -6.11 -7.20 -68.19
C CYS A 26 -5.77 -8.46 -67.42
N SER A 27 -5.87 -9.58 -68.14
CA SER A 27 -5.41 -10.90 -67.74
C SER A 27 -3.91 -10.91 -67.49
N GLY A 28 -3.54 -11.15 -66.24
CA GLY A 28 -2.15 -11.42 -65.81
C GLY A 28 -2.11 -12.56 -64.84
N ALA A 29 -1.53 -13.70 -65.28
CA ALA A 29 -1.34 -14.90 -64.49
C ALA A 29 -0.60 -14.63 -63.19
N LEU A 30 -1.29 -14.69 -62.07
CA LEU A 30 -0.70 -14.59 -60.73
C LEU A 30 -0.06 -15.94 -60.37
N GLN A 31 1.26 -15.97 -60.44
CA GLN A 31 2.10 -16.99 -59.78
C GLN A 31 1.80 -16.96 -58.27
N PHE A 32 1.25 -18.06 -57.75
CA PHE A 32 1.11 -18.28 -56.33
C PHE A 32 2.49 -18.40 -55.69
N ASN A 33 3.02 -17.28 -55.23
CA ASN A 33 4.12 -17.28 -54.30
C ASN A 33 3.65 -17.96 -53.01
N LYS A 34 4.17 -19.15 -52.72
CA LYS A 34 4.05 -19.79 -51.42
C LYS A 34 4.77 -18.91 -50.39
N SER A 35 4.07 -17.87 -49.87
CA SER A 35 4.54 -17.12 -48.72
C SER A 35 4.68 -18.08 -47.53
N ASN A 36 5.91 -18.18 -47.06
CA ASN A 36 6.31 -18.79 -45.81
C ASN A 36 5.35 -18.39 -44.71
N LYS A 37 4.38 -19.25 -44.39
CA LYS A 37 3.71 -19.20 -43.09
C LYS A 37 4.75 -19.57 -42.05
N GLN A 38 5.52 -18.58 -41.55
CA GLN A 38 6.12 -18.67 -40.24
C GLN A 38 4.96 -18.83 -39.24
N THR A 39 4.65 -20.08 -38.93
CA THR A 39 3.82 -20.43 -37.79
C THR A 39 4.55 -19.92 -36.58
N HIS A 40 4.18 -18.71 -36.09
CA HIS A 40 4.47 -18.32 -34.74
C HIS A 40 3.83 -19.40 -33.84
N LEU A 41 4.64 -20.36 -33.41
CA LEU A 41 4.27 -21.34 -32.39
C LEU A 41 3.90 -20.52 -31.17
N MET A 42 2.61 -20.26 -30.98
CA MET A 42 2.08 -19.62 -29.78
C MET A 42 2.54 -20.45 -28.60
N LYS A 43 3.42 -19.91 -27.78
CA LYS A 43 3.89 -20.58 -26.55
C LYS A 43 2.69 -20.82 -25.66
N LYS A 44 2.47 -22.09 -25.27
CA LYS A 44 1.37 -22.48 -24.39
C LYS A 44 1.51 -21.73 -23.03
N GLU A 45 0.45 -21.09 -22.57
CA GLU A 45 0.41 -20.45 -21.25
C GLU A 45 -0.37 -21.30 -20.23
N LEU A 46 0.14 -21.40 -19.02
CA LEU A 46 -0.55 -22.04 -17.89
C LEU A 46 -0.66 -21.07 -16.72
N TYR A 47 -1.85 -21.01 -16.13
CA TYR A 47 -2.17 -20.15 -15.01
C TYR A 47 -2.29 -20.95 -13.72
N LEU A 48 -1.40 -20.70 -12.78
CA LEU A 48 -1.22 -21.46 -11.55
C LEU A 48 -1.88 -20.71 -10.39
N GLY A 49 -2.86 -21.30 -9.75
CA GLY A 49 -3.47 -20.77 -8.53
C GLY A 49 -2.94 -21.53 -7.32
N LEU A 50 -2.44 -20.80 -6.34
CA LEU A 50 -1.81 -21.34 -5.13
C LEU A 50 -2.57 -20.83 -3.91
N ASP A 51 -3.11 -21.74 -3.11
CA ASP A 51 -3.62 -21.42 -1.79
C ASP A 51 -2.57 -21.81 -0.75
N VAL A 52 -1.91 -20.78 -0.20
CA VAL A 52 -0.65 -20.93 0.56
C VAL A 52 -0.92 -20.93 2.05
N HIS A 53 -0.67 -22.03 2.71
CA HIS A 53 -0.69 -22.22 4.15
C HIS A 53 0.72 -22.40 4.72
N LYS A 54 0.86 -22.40 6.05
CA LYS A 54 2.14 -22.51 6.72
C LYS A 54 2.93 -23.75 6.28
N ASP A 55 2.28 -24.91 6.23
CA ASP A 55 2.94 -26.20 6.04
C ASP A 55 2.69 -26.78 4.64
N CYS A 56 1.69 -26.30 3.92
CA CYS A 56 1.29 -26.83 2.61
C CYS A 56 0.74 -25.74 1.67
N ILE A 57 0.74 -26.09 0.38
CA ILE A 57 0.19 -25.28 -0.70
C ILE A 57 -0.77 -26.15 -1.52
N ALA A 58 -2.04 -25.78 -1.57
CA ALA A 58 -2.96 -26.37 -2.52
C ALA A 58 -2.75 -25.73 -3.89
N THR A 59 -2.61 -26.56 -4.93
CA THR A 59 -2.20 -26.12 -6.25
C THR A 59 -3.27 -26.45 -7.30
N ALA A 60 -3.49 -25.52 -8.22
CA ALA A 60 -4.37 -25.74 -9.36
C ALA A 60 -3.78 -25.10 -10.61
N VAL A 61 -4.10 -25.69 -11.76
CA VAL A 61 -3.66 -25.22 -13.07
C VAL A 61 -4.88 -24.93 -13.95
N ALA A 62 -4.89 -23.77 -14.58
CA ALA A 62 -5.85 -23.43 -15.63
C ALA A 62 -5.10 -23.34 -16.97
N GLU A 63 -5.58 -24.01 -17.97
CA GLU A 63 -5.08 -23.92 -19.34
C GLU A 63 -5.58 -22.64 -20.01
N GLU A 64 -4.84 -22.23 -21.05
CA GLU A 64 -5.17 -21.03 -21.82
C GLU A 64 -6.55 -21.15 -22.51
N GLY A 65 -7.16 -19.99 -22.76
CA GLY A 65 -8.44 -19.87 -23.45
C GLY A 65 -9.66 -19.96 -22.51
N ARG A 66 -10.78 -19.39 -22.96
CA ARG A 66 -12.03 -19.26 -22.18
C ARG A 66 -12.61 -20.62 -21.73
N LYS A 67 -12.42 -21.67 -22.54
CA LYS A 67 -12.89 -23.04 -22.28
C LYS A 67 -11.77 -23.96 -21.75
N GLY A 68 -10.55 -23.44 -21.55
CA GLY A 68 -9.44 -24.25 -21.05
C GLY A 68 -9.79 -24.92 -19.73
N GLU A 69 -9.32 -26.13 -19.56
CA GLU A 69 -9.55 -26.91 -18.33
C GLU A 69 -8.98 -26.23 -17.10
N VAL A 70 -9.66 -26.35 -15.96
CA VAL A 70 -9.17 -25.91 -14.66
C VAL A 70 -9.15 -27.11 -13.73
N ARG A 71 -7.98 -27.64 -13.46
CA ARG A 71 -7.79 -28.88 -12.68
C ARG A 71 -7.02 -28.60 -11.38
N ASP A 72 -7.36 -29.36 -10.38
CA ASP A 72 -6.61 -29.46 -9.12
C ASP A 72 -5.36 -30.33 -9.40
N THR A 73 -4.20 -29.88 -8.99
CA THR A 73 -2.93 -30.62 -9.12
C THR A 73 -2.42 -31.19 -7.78
N GLY A 74 -3.26 -31.10 -6.75
CA GLY A 74 -2.98 -31.65 -5.44
C GLY A 74 -2.43 -30.64 -4.44
N VAL A 75 -1.84 -31.17 -3.39
CA VAL A 75 -1.23 -30.38 -2.30
C VAL A 75 0.26 -30.71 -2.28
N ILE A 76 1.09 -29.70 -2.18
CA ILE A 76 2.54 -29.84 -2.01
C ILE A 76 2.95 -29.25 -0.66
N SER A 77 4.11 -29.66 -0.15
CA SER A 77 4.72 -29.02 1.04
C SER A 77 5.09 -27.56 0.74
N ASN A 78 4.93 -26.68 1.71
CA ASN A 78 5.34 -25.27 1.58
C ASN A 78 6.84 -25.13 1.87
N ASP A 79 7.66 -25.83 1.10
CA ASP A 79 9.11 -25.71 1.07
C ASP A 79 9.59 -25.42 -0.35
N LEU A 80 10.74 -24.79 -0.46
CA LEU A 80 11.28 -24.34 -1.74
C LEU A 80 11.61 -25.49 -2.71
N HIS A 81 11.99 -26.65 -2.18
CA HIS A 81 12.32 -27.83 -2.99
C HIS A 81 11.06 -28.47 -3.60
N ALA A 82 9.99 -28.62 -2.80
CA ALA A 82 8.71 -29.13 -3.27
C ALA A 82 8.11 -28.25 -4.39
N VAL A 83 8.20 -26.92 -4.23
CA VAL A 83 7.78 -25.96 -5.25
C VAL A 83 8.59 -26.13 -6.53
N GLU A 84 9.92 -26.21 -6.44
CA GLU A 84 10.80 -26.39 -7.59
C GLU A 84 10.51 -27.69 -8.33
N LYS A 85 10.34 -28.80 -7.58
CA LYS A 85 9.98 -30.12 -8.14
C LYS A 85 8.63 -30.08 -8.85
N TRP A 86 7.66 -29.36 -8.29
CA TRP A 86 6.33 -29.20 -8.91
C TRP A 86 6.42 -28.39 -10.20
N ILE A 87 7.14 -27.27 -10.24
CA ILE A 87 7.36 -26.47 -11.46
C ILE A 87 8.10 -27.27 -12.53
N THR A 88 9.10 -28.04 -12.14
CA THR A 88 9.85 -28.92 -13.05
C THR A 88 8.94 -29.96 -13.69
N ARG A 89 8.05 -30.63 -12.92
CA ARG A 89 7.05 -31.54 -13.42
C ARG A 89 6.09 -30.92 -14.44
N LEU A 90 5.65 -29.68 -14.17
CA LEU A 90 4.78 -28.94 -15.09
C LEU A 90 5.49 -28.70 -16.44
N ARG A 91 6.76 -28.29 -16.41
CA ARG A 91 7.55 -28.11 -17.63
C ARG A 91 7.83 -29.39 -18.38
N GLN A 92 8.05 -30.49 -17.68
CA GLN A 92 8.19 -31.82 -18.32
C GLN A 92 6.88 -32.26 -19.01
N ALA A 93 5.73 -31.99 -18.38
CA ALA A 93 4.43 -32.39 -18.93
C ALA A 93 3.93 -31.52 -20.10
N HIS A 94 4.29 -30.24 -20.11
CA HIS A 94 3.74 -29.26 -21.07
C HIS A 94 4.79 -28.65 -22.03
N GLY A 95 6.04 -29.06 -21.92
CA GLY A 95 7.17 -28.52 -22.69
C GLY A 95 7.99 -27.50 -21.97
N LYS A 96 9.28 -27.41 -22.29
CA LYS A 96 10.24 -26.50 -21.63
C LYS A 96 9.91 -25.01 -21.88
N ASP A 97 9.28 -24.71 -23.00
CA ASP A 97 8.95 -23.35 -23.44
C ASP A 97 7.59 -22.85 -22.91
N VAL A 98 6.92 -23.64 -22.08
CA VAL A 98 5.64 -23.24 -21.48
C VAL A 98 5.80 -21.99 -20.59
N ILE A 99 4.95 -20.99 -20.82
CA ILE A 99 4.90 -19.81 -19.98
C ILE A 99 4.05 -20.13 -18.75
N LEU A 100 4.64 -19.98 -17.57
CA LEU A 100 3.96 -20.22 -16.29
C LEU A 100 3.68 -18.88 -15.61
N ARG A 101 2.40 -18.63 -15.33
CA ARG A 101 1.94 -17.48 -14.54
C ARG A 101 1.29 -17.99 -13.28
N ALA A 102 1.74 -17.52 -12.13
CA ALA A 102 1.24 -17.96 -10.83
C ALA A 102 0.57 -16.83 -10.07
N CYS A 103 -0.35 -17.14 -9.17
CA CYS A 103 -0.85 -16.20 -8.19
C CYS A 103 -1.17 -16.88 -6.86
N TYR A 104 -1.06 -16.10 -5.78
CA TYR A 104 -1.56 -16.49 -4.46
C TYR A 104 -2.03 -15.25 -3.66
N GLU A 105 -2.86 -15.49 -2.63
CA GLU A 105 -3.33 -14.42 -1.78
C GLU A 105 -2.26 -13.98 -0.76
N ALA A 106 -2.11 -12.68 -0.58
CA ALA A 106 -1.23 -12.11 0.45
C ALA A 106 -1.67 -12.57 1.85
N GLY A 107 -0.75 -13.17 2.58
CA GLY A 107 -1.00 -13.75 3.88
C GLY A 107 0.26 -13.78 4.76
N PRO A 108 0.21 -14.49 5.90
CA PRO A 108 1.33 -14.60 6.84
C PRO A 108 2.61 -15.19 6.23
N CYS A 109 2.48 -15.98 5.15
CA CYS A 109 3.61 -16.60 4.47
C CYS A 109 4.48 -15.61 3.67
N GLY A 110 4.08 -14.34 3.58
CA GLY A 110 4.86 -13.25 2.99
C GLY A 110 5.13 -13.41 1.49
N PHE A 111 6.27 -12.89 1.05
CA PHE A 111 6.64 -12.81 -0.37
C PHE A 111 7.77 -13.77 -0.79
N GLY A 112 8.24 -14.63 0.12
CA GLY A 112 9.34 -15.58 -0.17
C GLY A 112 9.03 -16.49 -1.34
N LEU A 113 7.81 -17.04 -1.40
CA LEU A 113 7.34 -17.90 -2.50
C LEU A 113 7.35 -17.17 -3.84
N ALA A 114 6.84 -15.92 -3.89
CA ALA A 114 6.82 -15.14 -5.13
C ALA A 114 8.23 -14.86 -5.66
N ARG A 115 9.18 -14.54 -4.77
CA ARG A 115 10.58 -14.35 -5.14
C ARG A 115 11.21 -15.63 -5.67
N ARG A 116 10.91 -16.79 -5.04
CA ARG A 116 11.39 -18.09 -5.50
C ARG A 116 10.82 -18.45 -6.87
N LEU A 117 9.52 -18.29 -7.07
CA LEU A 117 8.87 -18.52 -8.37
C LEU A 117 9.50 -17.65 -9.46
N LYS A 118 9.76 -16.37 -9.18
CA LYS A 118 10.46 -15.48 -10.11
C LYS A 118 11.87 -15.99 -10.46
N GLN A 119 12.63 -16.50 -9.50
CA GLN A 119 13.95 -17.11 -9.75
C GLN A 119 13.85 -18.35 -10.64
N LEU A 120 12.74 -19.09 -10.54
CA LEU A 120 12.44 -20.25 -11.40
C LEU A 120 11.86 -19.84 -12.77
N GLY A 121 11.82 -18.55 -13.11
CA GLY A 121 11.27 -18.07 -14.38
C GLY A 121 9.74 -18.21 -14.46
N VAL A 122 9.04 -18.13 -13.33
CA VAL A 122 7.59 -18.12 -13.24
C VAL A 122 7.15 -16.72 -12.84
N GLU A 123 6.32 -16.06 -13.67
CA GLU A 123 5.69 -14.79 -13.30
C GLU A 123 4.70 -15.04 -12.17
N CYS A 124 4.88 -14.35 -11.04
CA CYS A 124 4.02 -14.55 -9.87
C CYS A 124 3.39 -13.25 -9.39
N GLU A 125 2.07 -13.24 -9.31
CA GLU A 125 1.26 -12.18 -8.76
C GLU A 125 0.81 -12.52 -7.33
N VAL A 126 1.13 -11.67 -6.37
CA VAL A 126 0.53 -11.74 -5.03
C VAL A 126 -0.67 -10.82 -5.00
N VAL A 127 -1.83 -11.32 -4.59
CA VAL A 127 -3.08 -10.57 -4.65
C VAL A 127 -3.66 -10.30 -3.27
N ALA A 128 -4.33 -9.17 -3.09
CA ALA A 128 -4.95 -8.84 -1.82
C ALA A 128 -6.27 -9.62 -1.64
N PRO A 129 -6.49 -10.36 -0.53
CA PRO A 129 -7.72 -11.13 -0.30
C PRO A 129 -8.99 -10.28 -0.35
N SER A 130 -8.89 -8.99 0.06
CA SER A 130 -10.01 -8.04 0.02
C SER A 130 -10.37 -7.57 -1.39
N MET A 131 -9.51 -7.80 -2.37
CA MET A 131 -9.70 -7.41 -3.78
C MET A 131 -10.02 -8.60 -4.67
N THR A 132 -9.92 -9.82 -4.16
CA THR A 132 -10.27 -11.05 -4.90
C THR A 132 -11.79 -11.12 -5.09
N PRO A 133 -12.30 -11.23 -6.32
CA PRO A 133 -13.74 -11.33 -6.57
C PRO A 133 -14.37 -12.55 -5.86
N LYS A 134 -15.52 -12.32 -5.21
CA LYS A 134 -16.30 -13.38 -4.54
C LYS A 134 -17.64 -13.50 -5.21
N ARG A 135 -18.06 -14.72 -5.54
CA ARG A 135 -19.40 -14.99 -6.06
C ARG A 135 -20.39 -15.05 -4.89
N ALA A 136 -21.59 -14.47 -5.07
CA ALA A 136 -22.68 -14.44 -4.07
C ALA A 136 -23.18 -15.85 -3.85
N GLY A 137 -22.82 -16.86 -3.74
CA GLY A 137 -23.29 -18.24 -3.54
C GLY A 137 -22.17 -19.22 -3.11
N ASP A 138 -20.93 -18.76 -3.11
CA ASP A 138 -19.78 -19.58 -2.67
C ASP A 138 -19.78 -19.73 -1.15
N ARG A 139 -20.60 -20.68 -0.66
CA ARG A 139 -20.70 -20.98 0.78
C ARG A 139 -19.73 -22.08 1.23
N VAL A 140 -19.21 -22.88 0.30
CA VAL A 140 -18.29 -23.96 0.62
C VAL A 140 -16.86 -23.53 0.30
N LYS A 141 -16.07 -23.35 1.34
CA LYS A 141 -14.66 -23.01 1.25
C LYS A 141 -13.80 -24.26 1.46
N THR A 142 -12.89 -24.54 0.52
CA THR A 142 -11.82 -25.53 0.67
C THR A 142 -10.60 -25.03 -0.08
N ASP A 143 -9.41 -25.33 0.41
CA ASP A 143 -8.13 -24.87 -0.16
C ASP A 143 -8.00 -25.21 -1.65
N ARG A 144 -8.43 -26.42 -2.07
CA ARG A 144 -8.46 -26.82 -3.48
C ARG A 144 -9.40 -25.96 -4.33
N ARG A 145 -10.55 -25.56 -3.80
CA ARG A 145 -11.48 -24.67 -4.50
C ARG A 145 -10.92 -23.25 -4.61
N ASP A 146 -10.24 -22.80 -3.56
CA ASP A 146 -9.62 -21.49 -3.54
C ASP A 146 -8.45 -21.44 -4.55
N ALA A 147 -7.59 -22.45 -4.61
CA ALA A 147 -6.55 -22.58 -5.63
C ALA A 147 -7.12 -22.57 -7.06
N ARG A 148 -8.18 -23.39 -7.34
CA ARG A 148 -8.85 -23.42 -8.67
C ARG A 148 -9.49 -22.09 -9.03
N LYS A 149 -10.06 -21.39 -8.04
CA LYS A 149 -10.63 -20.05 -8.21
C LYS A 149 -9.54 -19.05 -8.58
N LEU A 150 -8.41 -19.04 -7.87
CA LEU A 150 -7.28 -18.17 -8.16
C LEU A 150 -6.72 -18.40 -9.56
N ALA A 151 -6.50 -19.67 -9.97
CA ALA A 151 -6.04 -19.99 -11.31
C ALA A 151 -6.99 -19.45 -12.41
N ARG A 152 -8.30 -19.58 -12.20
CA ARG A 152 -9.32 -19.08 -13.13
C ARG A 152 -9.35 -17.56 -13.21
N LEU A 153 -9.28 -16.87 -12.06
CA LEU A 153 -9.28 -15.42 -12.00
C LEU A 153 -8.00 -14.82 -12.59
N LEU A 154 -6.85 -15.47 -12.38
CA LEU A 154 -5.58 -15.09 -13.00
C LEU A 154 -5.68 -15.17 -14.53
N ARG A 155 -6.16 -16.28 -15.06
CA ARG A 155 -6.41 -16.47 -16.50
C ARG A 155 -7.36 -15.42 -17.08
N ALA A 156 -8.37 -15.02 -16.32
CA ALA A 156 -9.34 -14.01 -16.74
C ALA A 156 -8.81 -12.57 -16.65
N GLY A 157 -7.61 -12.35 -16.05
CA GLY A 157 -7.08 -11.01 -15.83
C GLY A 157 -7.87 -10.19 -14.81
N GLU A 158 -8.66 -10.85 -13.92
CA GLU A 158 -9.52 -10.18 -12.92
C GLU A 158 -8.80 -9.89 -11.60
N LEU A 159 -7.56 -10.33 -11.46
CA LEU A 159 -6.77 -10.13 -10.25
C LEU A 159 -6.00 -8.81 -10.29
N ARG A 160 -5.77 -8.25 -9.11
CA ARG A 160 -4.91 -7.07 -8.95
C ARG A 160 -3.74 -7.43 -8.05
N ALA A 161 -2.56 -7.42 -8.64
CA ALA A 161 -1.33 -7.68 -7.92
C ALA A 161 -1.05 -6.60 -6.86
N VAL A 162 -0.55 -7.01 -5.70
CA VAL A 162 0.05 -6.11 -4.72
C VAL A 162 1.53 -5.91 -5.04
N TYR A 163 2.06 -4.78 -4.64
CA TYR A 163 3.49 -4.50 -4.75
C TYR A 163 4.30 -5.43 -3.82
N ILE A 164 5.26 -6.11 -4.39
CA ILE A 164 6.24 -6.94 -3.67
C ILE A 164 7.48 -6.08 -3.42
N PRO A 165 7.77 -5.69 -2.18
CA PRO A 165 8.95 -4.89 -1.88
C PRO A 165 10.24 -5.69 -2.04
N GLU A 166 11.36 -5.00 -2.21
CA GLU A 166 12.66 -5.65 -2.08
C GLU A 166 12.86 -6.18 -0.64
N PRO A 167 13.69 -7.23 -0.44
CA PRO A 167 13.90 -7.82 0.89
C PRO A 167 14.31 -6.80 1.96
N THR A 168 15.20 -5.87 1.62
CA THR A 168 15.63 -4.79 2.53
C THR A 168 14.49 -3.84 2.89
N ASP A 169 13.66 -3.46 1.90
CA ASP A 169 12.51 -2.57 2.13
C ASP A 169 11.45 -3.26 3.00
N GLU A 170 11.24 -4.56 2.77
CA GLU A 170 10.36 -5.38 3.59
C GLU A 170 10.82 -5.44 5.05
N ALA A 171 12.11 -5.71 5.28
CA ALA A 171 12.70 -5.76 6.62
C ALA A 171 12.59 -4.42 7.36
N ILE A 172 12.84 -3.29 6.67
CA ILE A 172 12.68 -1.95 7.26
C ILE A 172 11.21 -1.66 7.56
N ARG A 173 10.29 -2.07 6.68
CA ARG A 173 8.85 -1.95 6.93
C ARG A 173 8.41 -2.77 8.15
N ASP A 174 8.94 -3.97 8.31
CA ASP A 174 8.63 -4.81 9.47
C ASP A 174 9.19 -4.21 10.77
N LEU A 175 10.38 -3.60 10.74
CA LEU A 175 10.91 -2.84 11.88
C LEU A 175 10.01 -1.65 12.23
N CYS A 176 9.51 -0.91 11.23
CA CYS A 176 8.56 0.19 11.43
C CYS A 176 7.25 -0.31 12.07
N ARG A 177 6.76 -1.48 11.65
CA ARG A 177 5.55 -2.12 12.20
C ARG A 177 5.79 -2.60 13.62
N ALA A 178 6.92 -3.27 13.91
CA ALA A 178 7.28 -3.69 15.25
C ALA A 178 7.36 -2.50 16.23
N ARG A 179 7.88 -1.36 15.77
CA ARG A 179 7.85 -0.11 16.56
C ARG A 179 6.41 0.33 16.83
N SER A 180 5.52 0.24 15.86
CA SER A 180 4.11 0.63 16.00
C SER A 180 3.35 -0.31 16.94
N ASP A 181 3.63 -1.61 16.88
CA ASP A 181 3.09 -2.61 17.82
C ASP A 181 3.51 -2.30 19.26
N ALA A 182 4.77 -1.93 19.48
CA ALA A 182 5.26 -1.54 20.80
C ALA A 182 4.57 -0.26 21.32
N VAL A 183 4.24 0.70 20.45
CA VAL A 183 3.43 1.89 20.82
C VAL A 183 2.02 1.48 21.22
N ASP A 184 1.41 0.55 20.49
CA ASP A 184 0.09 0.03 20.82
C ASP A 184 0.08 -0.77 22.13
N ASP A 185 1.12 -1.56 22.39
CA ASP A 185 1.29 -2.28 23.66
C ASP A 185 1.39 -1.30 24.84
N ARG A 186 2.22 -0.23 24.69
CA ARG A 186 2.31 0.81 25.72
C ARG A 186 0.97 1.50 25.94
N ARG A 187 0.24 1.81 24.86
CA ARG A 187 -1.10 2.40 24.96
C ARG A 187 -2.07 1.48 25.69
N ARG A 188 -2.10 0.21 25.36
CA ARG A 188 -2.96 -0.80 26.02
C ARG A 188 -2.63 -0.93 27.52
N SER A 189 -1.34 -0.99 27.88
CA SER A 189 -0.90 -1.06 29.28
C SER A 189 -1.31 0.19 30.05
N ARG A 190 -1.16 1.40 29.46
CA ARG A 190 -1.64 2.65 30.02
C ARG A 190 -3.15 2.67 30.24
N HIS A 191 -3.93 2.14 29.30
CA HIS A 191 -5.39 2.03 29.45
C HIS A 191 -5.79 1.05 30.54
N ARG A 192 -5.12 -0.08 30.65
CA ARG A 192 -5.35 -1.06 31.72
C ARG A 192 -5.07 -0.48 33.09
N LEU A 193 -3.92 0.19 33.26
CA LEU A 193 -3.58 0.88 34.50
C LEU A 193 -4.62 1.95 34.86
N LYS A 194 -4.98 2.80 33.93
CA LYS A 194 -6.02 3.83 34.15
C LYS A 194 -7.36 3.21 34.55
N GLY A 195 -7.77 2.12 33.90
CA GLY A 195 -9.01 1.41 34.25
C GLY A 195 -8.96 0.77 35.62
N PHE A 196 -7.82 0.18 36.01
CA PHE A 196 -7.57 -0.36 37.34
C PHE A 196 -7.70 0.73 38.41
N LEU A 197 -6.97 1.82 38.30
CA LEU A 197 -7.00 2.93 39.26
C LEU A 197 -8.40 3.52 39.39
N LEU A 198 -9.10 3.71 38.27
CA LEU A 198 -10.44 4.29 38.26
C LEU A 198 -11.47 3.42 39.01
N ARG A 199 -11.39 2.08 38.85
CA ARG A 199 -12.27 1.15 39.59
C ARG A 199 -12.11 1.23 41.10
N HIS A 200 -10.92 1.59 41.57
CA HIS A 200 -10.60 1.72 43.00
C HIS A 200 -10.65 3.17 43.50
N GLY A 201 -11.23 4.10 42.70
CA GLY A 201 -11.43 5.49 43.11
C GLY A 201 -10.21 6.40 42.98
N TYR A 202 -9.07 5.89 42.53
CA TYR A 202 -7.85 6.70 42.38
C TYR A 202 -7.89 7.51 41.08
N ARG A 203 -7.85 8.83 41.22
CA ARG A 203 -7.88 9.76 40.09
C ARG A 203 -6.76 10.80 40.25
N TYR A 204 -5.92 10.88 39.23
CA TYR A 204 -4.96 11.97 39.15
C TYR A 204 -5.65 13.30 38.84
N GLN A 205 -5.38 14.30 39.66
CA GLN A 205 -6.03 15.62 39.56
C GLN A 205 -5.26 16.62 38.67
N GLY A 206 -4.07 16.25 38.18
CA GLY A 206 -3.26 17.12 37.34
C GLY A 206 -3.76 17.25 35.89
N LYS A 207 -3.29 18.29 35.20
CA LYS A 207 -3.73 18.65 33.85
C LYS A 207 -3.40 17.60 32.75
N SER A 208 -2.26 16.92 32.88
CA SER A 208 -1.74 16.04 31.85
C SER A 208 -1.35 14.68 32.39
N ALA A 209 -1.98 13.63 31.88
CA ALA A 209 -1.55 12.25 32.13
C ALA A 209 -0.19 11.98 31.43
N TRP A 210 0.62 11.10 32.04
CA TRP A 210 1.94 10.68 31.54
C TRP A 210 2.99 11.80 31.49
N SER A 211 2.78 12.85 32.28
CA SER A 211 3.80 13.86 32.59
C SER A 211 4.67 13.39 33.77
N ALA A 212 5.84 13.98 33.97
CA ALA A 212 6.71 13.67 35.10
C ALA A 212 5.97 13.75 36.46
N ALA A 213 5.04 14.71 36.61
CA ALA A 213 4.19 14.81 37.78
C ALA A 213 3.21 13.65 37.93
N HIS A 214 2.60 13.17 36.84
CA HIS A 214 1.74 11.98 36.86
C HIS A 214 2.53 10.72 37.17
N GLU A 215 3.73 10.58 36.59
CA GLU A 215 4.60 9.44 36.86
C GLU A 215 5.10 9.39 38.30
N ARG A 216 5.35 10.56 38.91
CA ARG A 216 5.67 10.70 40.32
C ARG A 216 4.47 10.25 41.17
N TYR A 217 3.28 10.78 40.89
CA TYR A 217 2.04 10.36 41.56
C TYR A 217 1.85 8.85 41.53
N LEU A 218 2.07 8.18 40.38
CA LEU A 218 1.92 6.75 40.25
C LEU A 218 2.95 5.96 41.10
N ARG A 219 4.16 6.47 41.25
CA ARG A 219 5.21 5.86 42.09
C ARG A 219 4.96 6.03 43.59
N GLU A 220 4.39 7.15 43.99
CA GLU A 220 4.11 7.50 45.36
C GLU A 220 2.74 6.98 45.85
N LEU A 221 1.95 6.39 44.94
CA LEU A 221 0.59 5.97 45.24
C LEU A 221 0.59 4.78 46.28
N VAL A 222 0.03 5.05 47.44
CA VAL A 222 -0.17 4.03 48.46
C VAL A 222 -1.51 3.31 48.25
N LEU A 223 -1.45 2.00 48.06
CA LEU A 223 -2.62 1.17 47.86
C LEU A 223 -2.85 0.29 49.12
N PRO A 224 -4.11 0.13 49.55
CA PRO A 224 -4.42 -0.50 50.86
C PRO A 224 -4.17 -2.00 50.90
N HIS A 225 -4.18 -2.66 49.76
CA HIS A 225 -4.03 -4.12 49.67
C HIS A 225 -2.75 -4.51 48.91
N PRO A 226 -1.93 -5.45 49.42
CA PRO A 226 -0.69 -5.88 48.75
C PRO A 226 -0.87 -6.31 47.30
N ALA A 227 -1.94 -7.08 46.98
CA ALA A 227 -2.21 -7.49 45.63
C ALA A 227 -2.44 -6.30 44.68
N MET A 228 -3.00 -5.21 45.15
CA MET A 228 -3.17 -3.99 44.33
C MET A 228 -1.84 -3.32 44.02
N LYS A 229 -0.88 -3.38 44.95
CA LYS A 229 0.47 -2.89 44.73
C LYS A 229 1.18 -3.71 43.66
N VAL A 230 1.12 -5.05 43.73
CA VAL A 230 1.66 -5.93 42.70
C VAL A 230 1.06 -5.60 41.30
N ILE A 231 -0.26 -5.41 41.21
CA ILE A 231 -0.93 -5.09 39.95
C ILE A 231 -0.45 -3.74 39.40
N LEU A 232 -0.28 -2.73 40.27
CA LEU A 232 0.25 -1.40 39.87
C LEU A 232 1.67 -1.52 39.31
N GLU A 233 2.54 -2.27 40.02
CA GLU A 233 3.94 -2.50 39.63
C GLU A 233 4.02 -3.20 38.27
N GLU A 234 3.24 -4.28 38.07
CA GLU A 234 3.19 -5.02 36.79
C GLU A 234 2.76 -4.13 35.62
N TYR A 235 1.74 -3.28 35.79
CA TYR A 235 1.35 -2.35 34.73
C TYR A 235 2.42 -1.29 34.45
N LEU A 236 3.09 -0.78 35.49
CA LEU A 236 4.17 0.20 35.32
C LEU A 236 5.37 -0.43 34.60
N GLN A 237 5.75 -1.65 34.97
CA GLN A 237 6.81 -2.42 34.29
C GLN A 237 6.45 -2.68 32.83
N GLY A 238 5.22 -3.10 32.54
CA GLY A 238 4.75 -3.30 31.17
C GLY A 238 4.79 -2.01 30.31
N ILE A 239 4.50 -0.85 30.92
CA ILE A 239 4.61 0.45 30.25
C ILE A 239 6.08 0.80 29.98
N ALA A 240 6.98 0.59 30.95
CA ALA A 240 8.41 0.84 30.81
C ALA A 240 9.04 -0.07 29.73
N ALA A 241 8.81 -1.37 29.80
CA ALA A 241 9.30 -2.35 28.83
C ALA A 241 8.86 -2.03 27.39
N ALA A 242 7.59 -1.62 27.21
CA ALA A 242 7.12 -1.16 25.90
C ALA A 242 7.81 0.13 25.47
N GLY A 243 8.14 1.04 26.40
CA GLY A 243 8.92 2.25 26.14
C GLY A 243 10.31 1.94 25.61
N GLU A 244 11.03 1.03 26.26
CA GLU A 244 12.36 0.58 25.84
C GLU A 244 12.34 -0.12 24.46
N ARG A 245 11.30 -0.93 24.18
CA ARG A 245 11.13 -1.55 22.85
C ARG A 245 10.97 -0.50 21.77
N ILE A 246 10.18 0.56 22.01
CA ILE A 246 10.02 1.68 21.07
C ILE A 246 11.38 2.33 20.81
N GLU A 247 12.13 2.63 21.85
CA GLU A 247 13.44 3.28 21.72
C GLU A 247 14.44 2.41 20.94
N ARG A 248 14.54 1.11 21.27
CA ARG A 248 15.40 0.17 20.51
C ARG A 248 15.03 0.13 19.02
N CYS A 249 13.73 0.07 18.70
CA CYS A 249 13.29 0.10 17.31
C CYS A 249 13.67 1.43 16.63
N GLU A 250 13.50 2.58 17.30
CA GLU A 250 13.82 3.90 16.74
C GLU A 250 15.33 4.12 16.56
N VAL A 251 16.15 3.57 17.46
CA VAL A 251 17.62 3.54 17.29
C VAL A 251 17.99 2.71 16.04
N GLY A 252 17.43 1.51 15.92
CA GLY A 252 17.62 0.66 14.74
C GLY A 252 17.17 1.33 13.44
N MET A 253 16.01 1.97 13.45
CA MET A 253 15.52 2.73 12.29
C MET A 253 16.48 3.83 11.86
N ARG A 254 16.99 4.62 12.82
CA ARG A 254 17.96 5.70 12.52
C ARG A 254 19.29 5.14 11.96
N ALA A 255 19.80 4.05 12.51
CA ALA A 255 21.02 3.42 12.05
C ALA A 255 20.91 2.84 10.62
N LEU A 256 19.73 2.25 10.30
CA LEU A 256 19.49 1.68 8.99
C LEU A 256 19.18 2.73 7.92
N LEU A 257 18.66 3.90 8.31
CA LEU A 257 18.30 4.98 7.38
C LEU A 257 19.48 5.39 6.51
N GLU A 258 20.68 5.49 7.06
CA GLU A 258 21.86 5.98 6.33
C GLU A 258 22.26 5.07 5.15
N LYS A 259 21.99 3.77 5.27
CA LYS A 259 22.32 2.76 4.26
C LYS A 259 21.13 2.34 3.39
N TRP A 260 19.96 2.90 3.65
CA TRP A 260 18.75 2.51 2.93
C TRP A 260 18.64 3.23 1.59
N ARG A 261 18.39 2.48 0.51
CA ARG A 261 18.23 3.05 -0.84
C ARG A 261 17.13 4.14 -0.92
N LEU A 262 16.11 4.08 -0.07
CA LEU A 262 15.03 5.08 0.00
C LEU A 262 15.31 6.21 1.01
N ALA A 263 16.53 6.30 1.58
CA ALA A 263 16.89 7.39 2.49
C ALA A 263 16.69 8.81 1.90
N PRO A 264 17.00 9.07 0.63
CA PRO A 264 16.70 10.37 0.02
C PRO A 264 15.23 10.73 0.06
N ALA A 265 14.33 9.78 -0.20
CA ALA A 265 12.89 9.95 -0.13
C ALA A 265 12.43 10.29 1.31
N VAL A 266 13.01 9.60 2.31
CA VAL A 266 12.74 9.88 3.74
C VAL A 266 13.19 11.30 4.10
N ARG A 267 14.42 11.68 3.74
CA ARG A 267 14.97 13.01 4.01
C ARG A 267 14.14 14.12 3.34
N ALA A 268 13.70 13.91 2.10
CA ALA A 268 12.83 14.84 1.41
C ALA A 268 11.47 14.98 2.12
N LEU A 269 10.87 13.86 2.57
CA LEU A 269 9.60 13.89 3.29
C LEU A 269 9.72 14.56 4.67
N MET A 270 10.87 14.48 5.32
CA MET A 270 11.16 15.21 6.57
C MET A 270 11.13 16.73 6.40
N ALA A 271 11.25 17.25 5.18
CA ALA A 271 11.08 18.68 4.88
C ALA A 271 9.61 19.14 4.97
N PHE A 272 8.67 18.23 5.13
CA PHE A 272 7.25 18.55 5.31
C PHE A 272 6.91 18.78 6.79
N LYS A 273 5.96 19.69 7.03
CA LYS A 273 5.38 19.93 8.36
C LYS A 273 4.69 18.65 8.85
N GLY A 274 4.99 18.24 10.09
CA GLY A 274 4.39 17.04 10.70
C GLY A 274 5.17 15.74 10.46
N PHE A 275 6.25 15.74 9.64
CA PHE A 275 7.07 14.56 9.41
C PHE A 275 8.43 14.70 10.11
N GLN A 276 8.71 13.80 11.01
CA GLN A 276 10.04 13.53 11.54
C GLN A 276 10.53 12.19 11.00
N THR A 277 11.75 11.79 11.32
CA THR A 277 12.40 10.57 10.80
C THR A 277 11.49 9.34 10.86
N VAL A 278 10.93 9.04 12.03
CA VAL A 278 10.08 7.86 12.23
C VAL A 278 8.84 7.90 11.33
N ALA A 279 8.11 9.02 11.31
CA ALA A 279 6.92 9.16 10.48
C ALA A 279 7.25 9.08 8.97
N ALA A 280 8.34 9.69 8.55
CA ALA A 280 8.80 9.66 7.17
C ALA A 280 9.21 8.23 6.75
N MET A 281 9.97 7.52 7.59
CA MET A 281 10.37 6.13 7.34
C MET A 281 9.14 5.21 7.21
N ILE A 282 8.17 5.32 8.11
CA ILE A 282 6.95 4.52 8.05
C ILE A 282 6.21 4.78 6.73
N VAL A 283 6.00 6.05 6.35
CA VAL A 283 5.26 6.36 5.12
C VAL A 283 6.01 5.84 3.89
N VAL A 284 7.33 6.05 3.81
CA VAL A 284 8.14 5.61 2.67
C VAL A 284 8.19 4.08 2.59
N SER A 285 8.39 3.37 3.71
CA SER A 285 8.42 1.90 3.74
C SER A 285 7.06 1.26 3.37
N GLU A 286 5.95 1.88 3.73
CA GLU A 286 4.61 1.39 3.41
C GLU A 286 4.15 1.74 1.98
N LEU A 287 4.62 2.86 1.42
CA LEU A 287 4.35 3.23 0.03
C LEU A 287 5.26 2.47 -0.94
N GLY A 288 6.51 2.21 -0.55
CA GLY A 288 7.52 1.66 -1.46
C GLY A 288 7.80 2.58 -2.64
N GLU A 289 8.09 2.00 -3.79
CA GLU A 289 8.34 2.76 -5.02
C GLU A 289 7.09 3.50 -5.49
N VAL A 290 7.19 4.82 -5.52
CA VAL A 290 6.05 5.69 -5.86
C VAL A 290 5.75 5.74 -7.36
N ASP A 291 6.72 5.39 -8.21
CA ASP A 291 6.59 5.43 -9.67
C ASP A 291 5.56 4.43 -10.22
N ARG A 292 5.25 3.39 -9.45
CA ARG A 292 4.13 2.48 -9.73
C ARG A 292 2.75 3.16 -9.72
N PHE A 293 2.65 4.37 -9.20
CA PHE A 293 1.42 5.16 -9.20
C PHE A 293 1.51 6.25 -10.27
N ALA A 294 0.86 6.04 -11.40
CA ALA A 294 0.84 7.02 -12.48
C ALA A 294 0.17 8.36 -12.09
N HIS A 295 -0.71 8.34 -11.08
CA HIS A 295 -1.47 9.52 -10.67
C HIS A 295 -1.70 9.52 -9.14
N PRO A 296 -1.70 10.70 -8.46
CA PRO A 296 -1.86 10.79 -7.00
C PRO A 296 -3.17 10.18 -6.49
N ARG A 297 -4.23 10.12 -7.31
CA ARG A 297 -5.49 9.44 -6.93
C ARG A 297 -5.29 7.95 -6.67
N GLN A 298 -4.32 7.31 -7.32
CA GLN A 298 -3.99 5.91 -7.08
C GLN A 298 -3.37 5.71 -5.69
N VAL A 299 -2.51 6.63 -5.23
CA VAL A 299 -1.99 6.62 -3.85
C VAL A 299 -3.14 6.80 -2.84
N MET A 300 -4.04 7.76 -3.10
CA MET A 300 -5.22 7.96 -2.24
C MET A 300 -6.11 6.71 -2.16
N ALA A 301 -6.28 6.00 -3.27
CA ALA A 301 -7.04 4.74 -3.34
C ALA A 301 -6.30 3.60 -2.62
N TYR A 302 -4.99 3.48 -2.85
CA TYR A 302 -4.12 2.50 -2.17
C TYR A 302 -4.16 2.64 -0.64
N LEU A 303 -4.31 3.87 -0.15
CA LEU A 303 -4.44 4.18 1.27
C LEU A 303 -5.90 4.14 1.76
N GLY A 304 -6.86 3.88 0.89
CA GLY A 304 -8.28 3.85 1.23
C GLY A 304 -8.84 5.17 1.74
N LEU A 305 -8.26 6.30 1.30
CA LEU A 305 -8.70 7.66 1.62
C LEU A 305 -9.70 8.23 0.60
N VAL A 306 -10.04 7.48 -0.44
CA VAL A 306 -11.09 7.85 -1.39
C VAL A 306 -12.47 7.55 -0.81
N PRO A 307 -13.49 8.40 -1.04
CA PRO A 307 -14.85 8.11 -0.60
C PRO A 307 -15.42 6.91 -1.38
N THR A 308 -16.30 6.17 -0.74
CA THR A 308 -17.18 5.24 -1.45
C THR A 308 -18.15 6.07 -2.29
N GLU A 309 -18.48 5.58 -3.47
CA GLU A 309 -19.44 6.23 -4.37
C GLU A 309 -20.48 5.22 -4.81
N ASN A 310 -21.73 5.60 -4.68
CA ASN A 310 -22.86 4.83 -5.16
C ASN A 310 -23.75 5.79 -5.97
N THR A 311 -23.39 5.94 -7.24
CA THR A 311 -24.05 6.86 -8.17
C THR A 311 -24.95 6.05 -9.09
N SER A 312 -26.23 6.38 -9.13
CA SER A 312 -27.18 5.89 -10.12
C SER A 312 -27.86 7.08 -10.78
N ASN A 313 -27.90 7.09 -12.10
CA ASN A 313 -28.32 8.25 -12.91
C ASN A 313 -27.57 9.53 -12.48
N ASP A 314 -28.21 10.68 -12.48
CA ASP A 314 -27.62 11.96 -12.14
C ASP A 314 -27.41 12.20 -10.62
N LYS A 315 -27.80 11.26 -9.77
CA LYS A 315 -27.72 11.41 -8.31
C LYS A 315 -26.40 10.83 -7.80
N ARG A 316 -25.42 11.71 -7.62
CA ARG A 316 -24.13 11.36 -7.01
C ARG A 316 -24.26 11.19 -5.50
N ARG A 317 -24.04 9.98 -4.99
CA ARG A 317 -24.05 9.68 -3.54
C ARG A 317 -22.64 9.26 -3.10
N GLN A 318 -21.95 10.13 -2.35
CA GLN A 318 -20.67 9.82 -1.74
C GLN A 318 -20.83 9.41 -0.28
N GLY A 319 -20.23 8.30 0.09
CA GLY A 319 -20.23 7.75 1.44
C GLY A 319 -18.94 8.09 2.23
N ARG A 320 -18.64 7.23 3.16
CA ARG A 320 -17.39 7.29 3.95
C ARG A 320 -16.19 6.92 3.08
N ILE A 321 -14.95 7.12 3.59
CA ILE A 321 -13.76 6.59 2.92
C ILE A 321 -13.81 5.07 2.86
N THR A 322 -13.25 4.48 1.79
CA THR A 322 -13.31 3.03 1.53
C THR A 322 -12.63 2.22 2.62
N LYS A 323 -11.60 2.77 3.27
CA LYS A 323 -10.72 2.08 4.22
C LYS A 323 -10.04 0.82 3.66
N CYS A 324 -10.13 0.57 2.36
CA CYS A 324 -9.40 -0.50 1.69
C CYS A 324 -7.91 -0.19 1.64
N GLY A 325 -7.07 -1.24 1.59
CA GLY A 325 -5.62 -1.08 1.45
C GLY A 325 -4.91 -0.74 2.76
N ASN A 326 -3.78 0.00 2.67
CA ASN A 326 -2.83 0.14 3.76
C ASN A 326 -3.37 0.98 4.93
N ALA A 327 -3.80 0.30 6.00
CA ALA A 327 -4.38 0.94 7.18
C ALA A 327 -3.33 1.67 8.04
N HIS A 328 -2.10 1.14 8.10
CA HIS A 328 -1.03 1.68 8.91
C HIS A 328 -0.58 3.06 8.38
N ALA A 329 -0.26 3.13 7.08
CA ALA A 329 0.09 4.41 6.46
C ALA A 329 -1.08 5.40 6.47
N ARG A 330 -2.32 4.95 6.25
CA ARG A 330 -3.51 5.80 6.35
C ARG A 330 -3.66 6.45 7.72
N TRP A 331 -3.53 5.66 8.79
CA TRP A 331 -3.60 6.17 10.15
C TRP A 331 -2.54 7.24 10.40
N LEU A 332 -1.28 6.94 10.08
CA LEU A 332 -0.19 7.87 10.28
C LEU A 332 -0.38 9.19 9.50
N LEU A 333 -0.86 9.10 8.26
CA LEU A 333 -1.10 10.31 7.46
C LEU A 333 -2.21 11.19 8.03
N VAL A 334 -3.23 10.60 8.66
CA VAL A 334 -4.26 11.37 9.38
C VAL A 334 -3.66 12.05 10.62
N GLU A 335 -2.75 11.39 11.33
CA GLU A 335 -2.01 12.01 12.45
C GLU A 335 -1.10 13.15 11.95
N CYS A 336 -0.34 12.94 10.89
CA CYS A 336 0.50 13.99 10.30
C CYS A 336 -0.34 15.17 9.79
N ALA A 337 -1.54 14.92 9.28
CA ALA A 337 -2.45 15.96 8.81
C ALA A 337 -2.88 16.94 9.91
N GLN A 338 -2.88 16.52 11.20
CA GLN A 338 -3.24 17.39 12.34
C GLN A 338 -2.36 18.66 12.39
N HIS A 339 -1.12 18.57 11.93
CA HIS A 339 -0.19 19.72 11.92
C HIS A 339 -0.63 20.84 10.98
N TYR A 340 -1.45 20.54 9.97
CA TYR A 340 -1.97 21.54 9.03
C TYR A 340 -3.22 22.27 9.52
N ALA A 341 -3.71 21.93 10.73
CA ALA A 341 -4.72 22.74 11.42
C ALA A 341 -4.17 24.09 11.85
N THR A 342 -2.86 24.20 12.08
CA THR A 342 -2.19 25.45 12.44
C THR A 342 -1.69 26.21 11.21
N PRO A 343 -1.61 27.56 11.26
CA PRO A 343 -1.16 28.37 10.13
C PRO A 343 0.18 27.93 9.53
N PRO A 344 0.40 28.21 8.25
CA PRO A 344 1.68 27.95 7.59
C PRO A 344 2.81 28.67 8.32
N LYS A 345 3.85 27.92 8.68
CA LYS A 345 5.04 28.45 9.34
C LYS A 345 6.22 27.51 9.16
N VAL A 346 7.37 28.05 8.84
CA VAL A 346 8.65 27.35 8.91
C VAL A 346 9.25 27.61 10.28
N SER A 347 9.04 26.67 11.22
CA SER A 347 9.67 26.73 12.55
C SER A 347 11.16 26.43 12.44
N GLN A 348 11.95 26.78 13.47
CA GLN A 348 13.38 26.46 13.54
C GLN A 348 13.66 24.96 13.32
N HIS A 349 12.85 24.08 13.93
CA HIS A 349 12.96 22.62 13.71
C HIS A 349 12.68 22.20 12.28
N LEU A 350 11.70 22.82 11.61
CA LEU A 350 11.42 22.53 10.20
C LEU A 350 12.53 23.09 9.32
N SER A 351 13.02 24.29 9.58
CA SER A 351 14.13 24.89 8.86
C SER A 351 15.38 24.01 8.88
N ARG A 352 15.76 23.46 10.05
CA ARG A 352 16.88 22.50 10.16
C ARG A 352 16.70 21.27 9.29
N ARG A 353 15.47 20.71 9.20
CA ARG A 353 15.19 19.55 8.33
C ARG A 353 15.16 19.92 6.86
N GLN A 354 14.96 21.18 6.51
CA GLN A 354 14.99 21.70 5.14
C GLN A 354 16.39 22.11 4.67
N GLN A 355 17.39 22.15 5.58
CA GLN A 355 18.77 22.41 5.19
C GLN A 355 19.27 21.33 4.25
N GLY A 356 19.97 21.73 3.19
CA GLY A 356 20.47 20.82 2.15
C GLY A 356 19.41 20.24 1.22
N GLN A 357 18.10 20.49 1.46
CA GLN A 357 17.06 20.02 0.54
C GLN A 357 16.96 20.91 -0.70
N PRO A 358 16.70 20.33 -1.89
CA PRO A 358 16.50 21.09 -3.12
C PRO A 358 15.40 22.17 -2.98
N ALA A 359 15.54 23.27 -3.72
CA ALA A 359 14.57 24.37 -3.70
C ALA A 359 13.14 23.87 -4.05
N GLN A 360 13.05 22.93 -4.99
CA GLN A 360 11.77 22.31 -5.39
C GLN A 360 11.08 21.58 -4.23
N VAL A 361 11.82 20.79 -3.42
CA VAL A 361 11.30 20.11 -2.23
C VAL A 361 10.73 21.11 -1.24
N ARG A 362 11.47 22.19 -0.97
CA ARG A 362 11.02 23.26 -0.07
C ARG A 362 9.79 23.97 -0.61
N ALA A 363 9.73 24.23 -1.91
CA ALA A 363 8.59 24.85 -2.57
C ALA A 363 7.32 23.99 -2.49
N ILE A 364 7.44 22.66 -2.72
CA ILE A 364 6.31 21.72 -2.58
C ILE A 364 5.83 21.70 -1.12
N SER A 365 6.75 21.64 -0.15
CA SER A 365 6.42 21.67 1.27
C SER A 365 5.67 22.94 1.68
N TRP A 366 6.12 24.11 1.21
CA TRP A 366 5.47 25.39 1.49
C TRP A 366 4.09 25.47 0.84
N ARG A 367 3.97 25.08 -0.42
CA ARG A 367 2.68 25.02 -1.14
C ARG A 367 1.70 24.08 -0.44
N ALA A 368 2.16 22.94 0.07
CA ALA A 368 1.34 22.02 0.85
C ALA A 368 0.82 22.68 2.13
N GLN A 369 1.66 23.41 2.89
CA GLN A 369 1.21 24.09 4.10
C GLN A 369 0.09 25.10 3.82
N ASN A 370 0.29 25.99 2.84
CA ASN A 370 -0.69 27.00 2.48
C ASN A 370 -2.01 26.37 2.00
N ARG A 371 -1.91 25.44 1.08
CA ARG A 371 -3.09 24.78 0.49
C ARG A 371 -3.90 23.99 1.51
N LEU A 372 -3.24 23.18 2.32
CA LEU A 372 -3.90 22.29 3.28
C LEU A 372 -4.50 23.07 4.42
N HIS A 373 -3.82 24.11 4.93
CA HIS A 373 -4.38 24.99 5.97
C HIS A 373 -5.61 25.75 5.47
N SER A 374 -5.53 26.41 4.32
CA SER A 374 -6.67 27.12 3.73
C SER A 374 -7.86 26.19 3.49
N ARG A 375 -7.60 24.95 3.03
CA ARG A 375 -8.65 23.95 2.86
C ARG A 375 -9.27 23.54 4.20
N TYR A 376 -8.44 23.29 5.22
CA TYR A 376 -8.91 22.94 6.55
C TYR A 376 -9.84 24.01 7.13
N THR A 377 -9.41 25.27 7.12
CA THR A 377 -10.19 26.41 7.61
C THR A 377 -11.52 26.54 6.88
N ARG A 378 -11.51 26.42 5.55
CA ARG A 378 -12.72 26.44 4.73
C ARG A 378 -13.69 25.31 5.04
N LEU A 379 -13.19 24.07 5.30
CA LEU A 379 -14.03 22.93 5.65
C LEU A 379 -14.69 23.12 7.02
N LEU A 380 -13.97 23.68 8.00
CA LEU A 380 -14.53 24.01 9.31
C LEU A 380 -15.57 25.14 9.20
N GLY A 381 -15.32 26.17 8.40
CA GLY A 381 -16.28 27.25 8.13
C GLY A 381 -17.58 26.75 7.52
N ARG A 382 -17.56 25.59 6.82
CA ARG A 382 -18.74 24.87 6.33
C ARG A 382 -19.35 23.92 7.37
N ARG A 383 -18.99 24.04 8.64
CA ARG A 383 -19.45 23.22 9.77
C ARG A 383 -19.14 21.73 9.63
N LEU A 384 -18.11 21.36 8.83
CA LEU A 384 -17.68 19.97 8.76
C LEU A 384 -17.02 19.57 10.09
N GLN A 385 -17.35 18.39 10.59
CA GLN A 385 -16.73 17.85 11.80
C GLN A 385 -15.20 17.77 11.65
N ARG A 386 -14.45 18.18 12.68
CA ARG A 386 -12.98 18.24 12.70
C ARG A 386 -12.33 16.96 12.17
N ASN A 387 -12.74 15.79 12.65
CA ASN A 387 -12.16 14.51 12.22
C ASN A 387 -12.40 14.22 10.73
N LYS A 388 -13.57 14.60 10.19
CA LYS A 388 -13.85 14.46 8.75
C LYS A 388 -12.98 15.43 7.93
N ALA A 389 -12.78 16.65 8.44
CA ALA A 389 -11.89 17.62 7.81
C ALA A 389 -10.45 17.09 7.78
N MET A 390 -9.93 16.52 8.89
CA MET A 390 -8.58 15.96 8.95
C MET A 390 -8.38 14.82 7.93
N VAL A 391 -9.34 13.93 7.77
CA VAL A 391 -9.29 12.87 6.74
C VAL A 391 -9.24 13.48 5.32
N ALA A 392 -9.98 14.55 5.07
CA ALA A 392 -9.93 15.26 3.78
C ALA A 392 -8.56 15.93 3.54
N ILE A 393 -7.92 16.46 4.59
CA ILE A 393 -6.57 17.02 4.53
C ILE A 393 -5.54 15.91 4.31
N ALA A 394 -5.63 14.79 5.03
CA ALA A 394 -4.76 13.63 4.84
C ALA A 394 -4.82 13.10 3.40
N ARG A 395 -6.01 13.04 2.82
CA ARG A 395 -6.19 12.66 1.41
C ARG A 395 -5.45 13.61 0.46
N GLU A 396 -5.56 14.92 0.65
CA GLU A 396 -4.88 15.89 -0.21
C GLU A 396 -3.37 15.90 0.04
N LEU A 397 -2.93 15.69 1.28
CA LEU A 397 -1.51 15.52 1.65
C LEU A 397 -0.85 14.37 0.88
N CYS A 398 -1.56 13.27 0.63
CA CYS A 398 -1.06 12.17 -0.22
C CYS A 398 -0.65 12.65 -1.62
N GLY A 399 -1.36 13.64 -2.18
CA GLY A 399 -1.02 14.20 -3.49
C GLY A 399 0.33 14.92 -3.47
N PHE A 400 0.59 15.70 -2.44
CA PHE A 400 1.87 16.38 -2.25
C PHE A 400 3.02 15.41 -1.96
N ILE A 401 2.76 14.35 -1.20
CA ILE A 401 3.74 13.29 -0.94
C ILE A 401 4.09 12.56 -2.24
N TRP A 402 3.10 12.21 -3.06
CA TRP A 402 3.31 11.58 -4.35
C TRP A 402 4.15 12.48 -5.27
N GLU A 403 3.83 13.77 -5.36
CA GLU A 403 4.59 14.74 -6.16
C GLU A 403 6.04 14.83 -5.68
N LEU A 404 6.25 14.93 -4.36
CA LEU A 404 7.56 14.98 -3.75
C LEU A 404 8.40 13.74 -4.07
N LEU A 405 7.83 12.56 -3.85
CA LEU A 405 8.56 11.30 -4.01
C LEU A 405 8.90 11.02 -5.47
N ARG A 406 8.03 11.36 -6.41
CA ARG A 406 8.34 11.29 -7.85
C ARG A 406 9.47 12.22 -8.26
N THR A 407 9.50 13.42 -7.70
CA THR A 407 10.62 14.33 -7.94
C THR A 407 11.95 13.73 -7.51
N GLN A 408 11.98 12.98 -6.40
CA GLN A 408 13.20 12.29 -5.93
C GLN A 408 13.57 11.11 -6.82
N SER A 409 12.62 10.32 -7.31
CA SER A 409 12.88 9.21 -8.24
C SER A 409 13.55 9.70 -9.54
N CYS A 410 13.11 10.83 -10.08
CA CYS A 410 13.72 11.40 -11.28
C CYS A 410 15.19 11.81 -11.08
N TYR A 411 15.58 12.24 -9.88
CA TYR A 411 17.00 12.57 -9.61
C TYR A 411 17.90 11.34 -9.51
N HIS A 412 17.38 10.19 -9.06
CA HIS A 412 18.15 8.95 -9.02
C HIS A 412 18.47 8.40 -10.42
N VAL A 413 17.54 8.51 -11.36
CA VAL A 413 17.77 8.07 -12.76
C VAL A 413 18.85 8.92 -13.43
N GLN A 414 18.94 10.20 -13.13
CA GLN A 414 19.99 11.09 -13.69
C GLN A 414 21.37 10.88 -13.05
N ALA A 415 21.43 10.48 -11.78
CA ALA A 415 22.69 10.22 -11.08
C ALA A 415 23.32 8.86 -11.43
N THR A 416 22.55 7.90 -11.96
CA THR A 416 23.03 6.59 -12.43
C THR A 416 23.40 6.58 -13.91
N SER A 417 23.14 7.66 -14.63
CA SER A 417 23.47 7.81 -16.07
C SER A 417 24.70 8.70 -16.33
N VAL A 418 25.48 9.02 -15.31
CA VAL A 418 26.79 9.67 -15.34
C VAL A 418 27.82 8.71 -14.73
#